data_da5d7089a78069d637af2be6679edcb0
#
_entry.id   da5d7089a78069d637af2be6679edcb0
#
_cell.length_a   1.000
_cell.length_b   1.000
_cell.length_c   1.000
_cell.angle_alpha   90.00
_cell.angle_beta   90.00
_cell.angle_gamma   90.00
#
_symmetry.space_group_name_H-M   'P 1'
#
loop_
_entity.id
_entity.type
_entity.pdbx_description
1 polymer ?
#
loop_
_entity_poly.entity_id
_entity_poly.type
_entity_poly.pdbx_seq_one_letter_code
_entity_poly.pdbx_strand_id
1 'polypeptide(L)'
;KEKKKELQRVQKEFQQLESKLAELTDKKEKLEADLANPDVYSDRQRFQVAESAYQQAAQEWQTTNRRYEQVFERMVQLQENP
;
A
#
# COMPACT_ATOMS: atom_id res chain seq x y z
N LYS A 1 8.13 23.30 -19.91
CA LYS A 1 9.01 22.12 -20.06
C LYS A 1 9.23 21.40 -18.72
N GLU A 2 9.51 22.17 -17.65
CA GLU A 2 9.77 21.60 -16.32
C GLU A 2 8.50 20.97 -15.72
N LYS A 3 7.34 21.59 -15.89
CA LYS A 3 6.07 21.07 -15.42
C LYS A 3 5.73 19.73 -16.07
N LYS A 4 6.02 19.59 -17.35
CA LYS A 4 5.77 18.36 -18.09
C LYS A 4 6.64 17.22 -17.58
N LYS A 5 7.92 17.49 -17.29
CA LYS A 5 8.83 16.52 -16.74
C LYS A 5 8.43 16.11 -15.32
N GLU A 6 8.01 17.10 -14.52
CA GLU A 6 7.52 16.84 -13.16
C GLU A 6 6.27 15.97 -13.20
N LEU A 7 5.32 16.28 -14.10
CA LEU A 7 4.10 15.50 -14.25
C LEU A 7 4.42 14.05 -14.62
N GLN A 8 5.37 13.82 -15.53
CA GLN A 8 5.77 12.46 -15.91
C GLN A 8 6.35 11.70 -14.72
N ARG A 9 7.20 12.34 -13.91
CA ARG A 9 7.77 11.71 -12.71
C ARG A 9 6.70 11.38 -11.69
N VAL A 10 5.76 12.30 -11.47
CA VAL A 10 4.67 12.13 -10.52
C VAL A 10 3.75 11.00 -10.98
N GLN A 11 3.42 10.94 -12.28
CA GLN A 11 2.60 9.87 -12.82
C GLN A 11 3.26 8.50 -12.65
N LYS A 12 4.56 8.44 -12.86
CA LYS A 12 5.33 7.19 -12.67
C LYS A 12 5.31 6.76 -11.21
N GLU A 13 5.54 7.70 -10.29
CA GLU A 13 5.48 7.41 -8.87
C GLU A 13 4.07 6.94 -8.47
N PHE A 14 3.04 7.59 -9.00
CA PHE A 14 1.65 7.23 -8.75
C PHE A 14 1.36 5.78 -9.15
N GLN A 15 1.82 5.38 -10.34
CA GLN A 15 1.66 4.01 -10.82
C GLN A 15 2.38 3.00 -9.95
N GLN A 16 3.59 3.33 -9.50
CA GLN A 16 4.37 2.47 -8.60
C GLN A 16 3.68 2.30 -7.26
N LEU A 17 3.10 3.37 -6.74
CA LEU A 17 2.35 3.33 -5.48
C LEU A 17 1.05 2.51 -5.62
N GLU A 18 0.35 2.63 -6.74
CA GLU A 18 -0.82 1.79 -7.01
C GLU A 18 -0.49 0.31 -6.97
N SER A 19 0.61 -0.06 -7.65
CA SER A 19 1.07 -1.45 -7.68
C SER A 19 1.43 -1.94 -6.28
N LYS A 20 2.13 -1.11 -5.52
CA LYS A 20 2.52 -1.46 -4.16
C LYS A 20 1.31 -1.62 -3.24
N LEU A 21 0.32 -0.72 -3.37
CA LEU A 21 -0.91 -0.82 -2.58
C LEU A 21 -1.68 -2.10 -2.91
N ALA A 22 -1.73 -2.49 -4.20
CA ALA A 22 -2.38 -3.72 -4.61
C ALA A 22 -1.68 -4.94 -4.00
N GLU A 23 -0.34 -4.96 -4.01
CA GLU A 23 0.43 -6.04 -3.39
C GLU A 23 0.19 -6.11 -1.88
N LEU A 24 0.16 -4.97 -1.21
CA LEU A 24 -0.08 -4.91 0.24
C LEU A 24 -1.50 -5.33 0.60
N THR A 25 -2.48 -4.96 -0.21
CA THR A 25 -3.88 -5.38 -0.03
C THR A 25 -3.99 -6.90 -0.13
N ASP A 26 -3.36 -7.48 -1.16
CA ASP A 26 -3.31 -8.94 -1.36
C ASP A 26 -2.68 -9.62 -0.16
N LYS A 27 -1.55 -9.10 0.30
CA LYS A 27 -0.84 -9.64 1.45
C LYS A 27 -1.69 -9.59 2.72
N LYS A 28 -2.38 -8.48 2.95
CA LYS A 28 -3.29 -8.33 4.10
C LYS A 28 -4.44 -9.35 4.03
N GLU A 29 -5.03 -9.54 2.85
CA GLU A 29 -6.11 -10.50 2.67
C GLU A 29 -5.68 -11.92 2.97
N LYS A 30 -4.48 -12.31 2.50
CA LYS A 30 -3.92 -13.64 2.78
C LYS A 30 -3.67 -13.84 4.27
N LEU A 31 -3.16 -12.80 4.94
CA LEU A 31 -2.90 -12.86 6.38
C LEU A 31 -4.20 -12.89 7.18
N GLU A 32 -5.24 -12.19 6.74
CA GLU A 32 -6.57 -12.26 7.34
C GLU A 32 -7.14 -13.68 7.24
N ALA A 33 -6.96 -14.33 6.09
CA ALA A 33 -7.37 -15.71 5.90
C ALA A 33 -6.61 -16.65 6.84
N ASP A 34 -5.29 -16.44 6.99
CA ASP A 34 -4.47 -17.22 7.92
C ASP A 34 -4.94 -17.06 9.35
N LEU A 35 -5.25 -15.82 9.76
CA LEU A 35 -5.70 -15.53 11.13
C LEU A 35 -7.07 -16.17 11.43
N ALA A 36 -7.89 -16.36 10.38
CA ALA A 36 -9.19 -17.01 10.50
C ALA A 36 -9.11 -18.54 10.41
N ASN A 37 -7.94 -19.08 10.07
CA ASN A 37 -7.75 -20.53 9.91
C ASN A 37 -7.55 -21.19 11.28
N PRO A 38 -8.39 -22.20 11.64
CA PRO A 38 -8.24 -22.89 12.93
C PRO A 38 -6.87 -23.52 13.16
N ASP A 39 -6.20 -23.98 12.09
CA ASP A 39 -4.86 -24.54 12.20
C ASP A 39 -3.83 -23.51 12.64
N VAL A 40 -4.07 -22.24 12.35
CA VAL A 40 -3.19 -21.13 12.72
C VAL A 40 -3.55 -20.61 14.11
N TYR A 41 -4.84 -20.27 14.36
CA TYR A 41 -5.18 -19.63 15.63
C TYR A 41 -5.18 -20.60 16.82
N SER A 42 -5.22 -21.91 16.60
CA SER A 42 -5.07 -22.88 17.67
C SER A 42 -3.59 -23.13 18.05
N ASP A 43 -2.65 -22.66 17.24
CA ASP A 43 -1.22 -22.69 17.52
C ASP A 43 -0.77 -21.27 17.87
N ARG A 44 -0.43 -21.08 19.15
CA ARG A 44 -0.09 -19.75 19.68
C ARG A 44 1.07 -19.10 18.92
N GLN A 45 2.09 -19.88 18.58
CA GLN A 45 3.26 -19.36 17.88
C GLN A 45 2.93 -18.95 16.46
N ARG A 46 2.19 -19.79 15.75
CA ARG A 46 1.74 -19.47 14.38
C ARG A 46 0.85 -18.25 14.36
N PHE A 47 -0.05 -18.15 15.32
CA PHE A 47 -0.96 -17.00 15.42
C PHE A 47 -0.17 -15.71 15.64
N GLN A 48 0.81 -15.72 16.53
CA GLN A 48 1.63 -14.53 16.81
C GLN A 48 2.41 -14.08 15.59
N VAL A 49 2.98 -15.03 14.84
CA VAL A 49 3.72 -14.71 13.61
C VAL A 49 2.78 -14.09 12.57
N ALA A 50 1.62 -14.68 12.36
CA ALA A 50 0.63 -14.17 11.40
C ALA A 50 0.11 -12.78 11.80
N GLU A 51 -0.18 -12.58 13.09
CA GLU A 51 -0.66 -11.30 13.61
C GLU A 51 0.39 -10.20 13.43
N SER A 52 1.65 -10.50 13.76
CA SER A 52 2.74 -9.55 13.60
C SER A 52 2.94 -9.17 12.13
N ALA A 53 2.89 -10.15 11.24
CA ALA A 53 3.00 -9.91 9.81
C ALA A 53 1.83 -9.07 9.29
N TYR A 54 0.63 -9.33 9.79
CA TYR A 54 -0.55 -8.53 9.42
C TYR A 54 -0.41 -7.08 9.85
N GLN A 55 0.05 -6.84 11.08
CA GLN A 55 0.24 -5.48 11.58
C GLN A 55 1.27 -4.71 10.76
N GLN A 56 2.37 -5.38 10.39
CA GLN A 56 3.39 -4.76 9.54
C GLN A 56 2.83 -4.40 8.17
N ALA A 57 2.10 -5.31 7.55
CA ALA A 57 1.48 -5.07 6.24
C ALA A 57 0.47 -3.91 6.32
N ALA A 58 -0.31 -3.85 7.40
CA ALA A 58 -1.28 -2.78 7.60
C ALA A 58 -0.60 -1.42 7.76
N GLN A 59 0.51 -1.36 8.49
CA GLN A 59 1.28 -0.12 8.67
C GLN A 59 1.90 0.33 7.35
N GLU A 60 2.49 -0.60 6.60
CA GLU A 60 3.05 -0.28 5.29
C GLU A 60 1.96 0.21 4.33
N TRP A 61 0.79 -0.41 4.38
CA TRP A 61 -0.34 0.02 3.57
C TRP A 61 -0.74 1.46 3.89
N GLN A 62 -0.84 1.80 5.18
CA GLN A 62 -1.20 3.16 5.60
C GLN A 62 -0.17 4.18 5.15
N THR A 63 1.11 3.90 5.35
CA THR A 63 2.20 4.79 4.96
C THR A 63 2.21 5.00 3.44
N THR A 64 2.07 3.91 2.70
CA THR A 64 2.06 3.94 1.24
C THR A 64 0.82 4.70 0.74
N ASN A 65 -0.34 4.49 1.37
CA ASN A 65 -1.58 5.17 0.99
C ASN A 65 -1.51 6.68 1.22
N ARG A 66 -0.86 7.11 2.31
CA ARG A 66 -0.65 8.56 2.55
C ARG A 66 0.18 9.17 1.43
N ARG A 67 1.25 8.49 1.05
CA ARG A 67 2.10 8.96 -0.06
C ARG A 67 1.31 8.97 -1.36
N TYR A 68 0.51 7.95 -1.59
CA TYR A 68 -0.36 7.84 -2.76
C TYR A 68 -1.30 9.06 -2.86
N GLU A 69 -1.94 9.43 -1.76
CA GLU A 69 -2.84 10.59 -1.72
C GLU A 69 -2.09 11.89 -2.01
N GLN A 70 -0.90 12.07 -1.44
CA GLN A 70 -0.07 13.25 -1.67
C GLN A 70 0.34 13.36 -3.13
N VAL A 71 0.74 12.24 -3.73
CA VAL A 71 1.15 12.19 -5.13
C VAL A 71 -0.05 12.46 -6.03
N PHE A 72 -1.21 11.93 -5.69
CA PHE A 72 -2.45 12.18 -6.42
C PHE A 72 -2.79 13.67 -6.43
N GLU A 73 -2.74 14.32 -5.27
CA GLU A 73 -3.00 15.77 -5.16
C GLU A 73 -2.02 16.57 -6.01
N ARG A 74 -0.74 16.21 -5.96
CA ARG A 74 0.29 16.88 -6.77
C ARG A 74 0.03 16.71 -8.25
N MET A 75 -0.34 15.50 -8.65
CA MET A 75 -0.65 15.20 -10.05
C MET A 75 -1.83 16.06 -10.56
N VAL A 76 -2.88 16.17 -9.74
CA VAL A 76 -4.05 16.99 -10.07
C VAL A 76 -3.66 18.46 -10.22
N GLN A 77 -2.84 18.98 -9.28
CA GLN A 77 -2.36 20.37 -9.34
C GLN A 77 -1.58 20.65 -10.62
N LEU A 78 -0.72 19.72 -11.00
CA LEU A 78 0.09 19.85 -12.22
C LEU A 78 -0.77 19.79 -13.48
N GLN A 79 -1.85 19.04 -13.47
CA GLN A 79 -2.79 18.95 -14.60
C GLN A 79 -3.69 20.18 -14.70
N GLU A 80 -4.10 20.75 -13.55
CA GLU A 80 -4.99 21.92 -13.53
C GLU A 80 -4.28 23.23 -13.84
N ASN A 81 -2.96 23.29 -13.56
CA ASN A 81 -2.15 24.49 -13.77
C ASN A 81 -1.07 24.21 -14.83
N PRO A 82 -1.45 24.12 -16.10
CA PRO A 82 -0.50 23.83 -17.17
C PRO A 82 0.49 24.96 -17.44
#